data_b61a965ad0eb2044eeb0ff76079fe102
#
_entry.id   b61a965ad0eb2044eeb0ff76079fe102
#
_cell.length_a   1.000
_cell.length_b   1.000
_cell.length_c   1.000
_cell.angle_alpha   90.00
_cell.angle_beta   90.00
_cell.angle_gamma   90.00
#
_symmetry.space_group_name_H-M   'P 1'
#
loop_
_entity.id
_entity.type
_entity.pdbx_description
1 polymer ?
#
loop_
_entity_poly.entity_id
_entity_poly.type
_entity_poly.pdbx_seq_one_letter_code
_entity_poly.pdbx_strand_id
1 'polypeptide(L)'
;MTIRTCIRNCSSVSVRTGKLEINAVGDAMNYDVVALGELLIDFTESGKSSDGMRLFEQNPGGAPANMLTAVSRFGWKTALVAKVGDDMHGRFLIETLEKEGIATGAVIRDPKQFTTLAFVGLDSNGERTFSFARKPGADTMLREDELDMELLTNCKVFHFGSLSLTDEPARSATRKAVRTTKDSGAVISYDPNYRASLWPDVETAVEMMKSAVPFADVLKVSDEESLLLTGCKDPEEAAEKLLAMGPKLVTVTLGSEGAFLVGNGIKEKIPAFSVNSIDTTGAGDSFWGGFIGSFLTLGKKLEEMTREDLKKCAITGNAFAALCVQKRGGIPSIPTKKEVEEFLQTPENTGLY
;
A
#
# COMPACT_ATOMS: atom_id res chain seq x y z
N MET A 1 -32.12 -12.81 -40.28
CA MET A 1 -32.00 -12.82 -38.82
C MET A 1 -30.68 -12.12 -38.47
N THR A 2 -30.74 -10.93 -37.96
CA THR A 2 -29.68 -9.91 -37.97
C THR A 2 -28.74 -10.12 -36.80
N ILE A 3 -27.46 -10.44 -37.08
CA ILE A 3 -26.38 -10.43 -36.11
C ILE A 3 -25.88 -8.98 -35.99
N ARG A 4 -26.50 -8.21 -35.12
CA ARG A 4 -26.01 -6.91 -34.66
C ARG A 4 -26.15 -6.87 -33.17
N THR A 5 -25.14 -7.30 -32.45
CA THR A 5 -24.83 -6.88 -31.06
C THR A 5 -23.73 -7.83 -30.51
N CYS A 6 -22.50 -7.59 -30.83
CA CYS A 6 -21.32 -7.96 -30.04
C CYS A 6 -20.02 -7.61 -30.79
N ILE A 7 -19.82 -6.31 -31.11
CA ILE A 7 -18.50 -5.85 -31.57
C ILE A 7 -18.25 -4.50 -30.84
N ARG A 8 -17.79 -4.59 -29.61
CA ARG A 8 -17.01 -3.54 -28.96
C ARG A 8 -15.83 -4.25 -28.31
N ASN A 9 -14.65 -3.97 -28.80
CA ASN A 9 -13.30 -4.46 -28.43
C ASN A 9 -12.71 -5.56 -29.32
N CYS A 10 -12.66 -5.32 -30.66
CA CYS A 10 -11.75 -6.04 -31.54
C CYS A 10 -10.91 -5.02 -32.32
N SER A 11 -9.63 -4.95 -32.08
CA SER A 11 -8.70 -4.00 -32.69
C SER A 11 -8.09 -4.44 -34.02
N SER A 12 -8.37 -5.62 -34.56
CA SER A 12 -8.07 -5.97 -35.98
C SER A 12 -8.80 -7.24 -36.42
N VAL A 13 -9.48 -7.18 -37.57
CA VAL A 13 -10.04 -8.34 -38.28
C VAL A 13 -9.26 -8.46 -39.59
N SER A 14 -8.54 -9.58 -39.80
CA SER A 14 -7.93 -9.94 -41.06
C SER A 14 -8.64 -11.16 -41.67
N VAL A 15 -9.10 -11.04 -42.91
CA VAL A 15 -9.71 -12.17 -43.65
C VAL A 15 -8.69 -12.70 -44.65
N ARG A 16 -8.17 -13.89 -44.42
CA ARG A 16 -7.46 -14.69 -45.41
C ARG A 16 -8.09 -16.08 -45.46
N THR A 17 -8.54 -16.43 -46.67
CA THR A 17 -8.95 -17.79 -47.08
C THR A 17 -10.08 -18.43 -46.21
N GLY A 18 -11.27 -17.81 -46.19
CA GLY A 18 -12.51 -18.54 -45.83
C GLY A 18 -12.67 -19.03 -44.38
N LYS A 19 -11.72 -18.74 -43.50
CA LYS A 19 -11.86 -18.93 -42.04
C LYS A 19 -11.76 -17.60 -41.31
N LEU A 20 -12.73 -17.29 -40.47
CA LEU A 20 -12.62 -16.20 -39.51
C LEU A 20 -11.69 -16.68 -38.39
N GLU A 21 -10.48 -16.21 -38.38
CA GLU A 21 -9.62 -16.28 -37.20
C GLU A 21 -9.87 -15.00 -36.39
N ILE A 22 -10.59 -15.14 -35.28
CA ILE A 22 -10.72 -14.09 -34.30
C ILE A 22 -9.49 -14.17 -33.41
N ASN A 23 -8.46 -13.40 -33.71
CA ASN A 23 -7.39 -13.16 -32.77
C ASN A 23 -7.92 -12.26 -31.66
N ALA A 24 -8.50 -12.86 -30.64
CA ALA A 24 -8.74 -12.22 -29.37
C ALA A 24 -7.40 -12.15 -28.60
N VAL A 25 -6.52 -11.22 -28.98
CA VAL A 25 -5.47 -10.75 -28.09
C VAL A 25 -6.01 -9.45 -27.50
N GLY A 26 -6.91 -9.59 -26.55
CA GLY A 26 -6.95 -8.61 -25.47
C GLY A 26 -5.64 -8.82 -24.71
N ASP A 27 -4.73 -7.84 -24.73
CA ASP A 27 -3.70 -7.76 -23.72
C ASP A 27 -4.43 -7.80 -22.38
N ALA A 28 -4.39 -8.95 -21.70
CA ALA A 28 -4.79 -9.02 -20.30
C ALA A 28 -3.95 -7.93 -19.63
N MET A 29 -4.60 -6.91 -19.06
CA MET A 29 -3.88 -5.80 -18.41
C MET A 29 -3.25 -6.39 -17.15
N ASN A 30 -2.06 -6.95 -17.30
CA ASN A 30 -1.28 -7.45 -16.17
C ASN A 30 -0.78 -6.25 -15.39
N TYR A 31 -1.20 -6.13 -14.15
CA TYR A 31 -0.65 -5.17 -13.21
C TYR A 31 0.55 -5.77 -12.49
N ASP A 32 1.54 -4.94 -12.21
CA ASP A 32 2.71 -5.39 -11.47
C ASP A 32 2.36 -5.48 -9.97
N VAL A 33 1.64 -4.49 -9.44
CA VAL A 33 1.18 -4.48 -8.04
C VAL A 33 -0.30 -4.15 -7.96
N VAL A 34 -1.04 -4.99 -7.27
CA VAL A 34 -2.43 -4.71 -6.87
C VAL A 34 -2.46 -4.58 -5.36
N ALA A 35 -3.14 -3.55 -4.84
CA ALA A 35 -3.38 -3.43 -3.42
C ALA A 35 -4.89 -3.45 -3.11
N LEU A 36 -5.23 -3.91 -1.91
CA LEU A 36 -6.58 -3.86 -1.37
C LEU A 36 -6.57 -3.18 0.00
N GLY A 37 -7.45 -2.21 0.19
CA GLY A 37 -7.66 -1.60 1.50
C GLY A 37 -8.37 -0.27 1.45
N GLU A 38 -8.16 0.53 2.47
CA GLU A 38 -8.80 1.82 2.64
C GLU A 38 -8.25 2.86 1.66
N LEU A 39 -9.17 3.69 1.19
CA LEU A 39 -8.92 4.93 0.46
C LEU A 39 -9.76 6.02 1.14
N LEU A 40 -9.13 7.03 1.69
CA LEU A 40 -9.75 7.97 2.62
C LEU A 40 -9.21 9.39 2.47
N ILE A 41 -9.85 10.33 3.15
CA ILE A 41 -9.35 11.71 3.27
C ILE A 41 -8.74 11.91 4.66
N ASP A 42 -7.51 12.41 4.71
CA ASP A 42 -6.90 12.95 5.92
C ASP A 42 -7.10 14.48 5.96
N PHE A 43 -7.98 14.95 6.84
CA PHE A 43 -8.12 16.37 7.14
C PHE A 43 -7.09 16.78 8.18
N THR A 44 -6.01 17.41 7.74
CA THR A 44 -4.91 17.85 8.62
C THR A 44 -5.07 19.32 8.97
N GLU A 45 -5.02 19.66 10.25
CA GLU A 45 -5.13 21.05 10.70
C GLU A 45 -4.00 21.89 10.11
N SER A 46 -4.35 22.99 9.41
CA SER A 46 -3.41 23.87 8.70
C SER A 46 -3.46 25.32 9.16
N GLY A 47 -3.95 25.57 10.37
CA GLY A 47 -4.00 26.89 10.99
C GLY A 47 -5.41 27.44 11.17
N LYS A 48 -5.55 28.77 11.12
CA LYS A 48 -6.83 29.47 11.34
C LYS A 48 -7.11 30.50 10.25
N SER A 49 -8.39 30.69 9.96
CA SER A 49 -8.86 31.79 9.09
C SER A 49 -8.67 33.16 9.77
N SER A 50 -8.90 34.24 9.00
CA SER A 50 -8.93 35.61 9.53
C SER A 50 -9.91 35.81 10.72
N ASP A 51 -10.97 35.00 10.75
CA ASP A 51 -12.00 35.05 11.79
C ASP A 51 -11.74 34.06 12.94
N GLY A 52 -10.54 33.44 12.97
CA GLY A 52 -10.12 32.53 14.03
C GLY A 52 -10.66 31.10 13.91
N MET A 53 -11.33 30.73 12.80
CA MET A 53 -11.87 29.39 12.56
C MET A 53 -10.75 28.46 12.13
N ARG A 54 -10.73 27.20 12.64
CA ARG A 54 -9.75 26.20 12.24
C ARG A 54 -9.88 25.86 10.76
N LEU A 55 -8.74 25.77 10.07
CA LEU A 55 -8.64 25.34 8.68
C LEU A 55 -8.05 23.94 8.63
N PHE A 56 -8.52 23.16 7.67
CA PHE A 56 -8.03 21.81 7.41
C PHE A 56 -7.65 21.65 5.94
N GLU A 57 -6.49 21.10 5.69
CA GLU A 57 -6.08 20.62 4.36
C GLU A 57 -6.72 19.27 4.10
N GLN A 58 -7.33 19.12 2.93
CA GLN A 58 -7.89 17.87 2.44
C GLN A 58 -6.79 17.07 1.75
N ASN A 59 -6.21 16.12 2.45
CA ASN A 59 -5.16 15.26 1.90
C ASN A 59 -5.74 13.91 1.47
N PRO A 60 -5.45 13.44 0.24
CA PRO A 60 -5.75 12.07 -0.16
C PRO A 60 -4.84 11.12 0.60
N GLY A 61 -5.39 10.03 1.14
CA GLY A 61 -4.67 9.08 1.98
C GLY A 61 -5.24 7.67 1.90
N GLY A 62 -4.73 6.83 2.78
CA GLY A 62 -4.93 5.40 2.83
C GLY A 62 -3.60 4.68 2.57
N ALA A 63 -3.18 3.83 3.49
CA ALA A 63 -1.86 3.19 3.41
C ALA A 63 -1.64 2.42 2.10
N PRO A 64 -2.60 1.61 1.60
CA PRO A 64 -2.44 0.93 0.32
C PRO A 64 -2.29 1.90 -0.86
N ALA A 65 -3.01 3.03 -0.85
CA ALA A 65 -2.92 4.04 -1.90
C ALA A 65 -1.56 4.78 -1.86
N ASN A 66 -1.06 5.11 -0.67
CA ASN A 66 0.26 5.70 -0.48
C ASN A 66 1.35 4.77 -1.04
N MET A 67 1.33 3.49 -0.64
CA MET A 67 2.29 2.49 -1.12
C MET A 67 2.23 2.34 -2.65
N LEU A 68 1.03 2.22 -3.24
CA LEU A 68 0.86 2.14 -4.69
C LEU A 68 1.36 3.39 -5.41
N THR A 69 1.21 4.58 -4.82
CA THR A 69 1.74 5.82 -5.39
C THR A 69 3.26 5.75 -5.52
N ALA A 70 3.97 5.24 -4.49
CA ALA A 70 5.41 5.06 -4.57
C ALA A 70 5.80 4.06 -5.67
N VAL A 71 5.08 2.95 -5.78
CA VAL A 71 5.29 1.94 -6.84
C VAL A 71 5.00 2.49 -8.24
N SER A 72 3.90 3.26 -8.40
CA SER A 72 3.54 3.90 -9.67
C SER A 72 4.59 4.93 -10.10
N ARG A 73 5.02 5.79 -9.17
CA ARG A 73 6.08 6.78 -9.40
C ARG A 73 7.45 6.15 -9.64
N PHE A 74 7.63 4.90 -9.21
CA PHE A 74 8.79 4.07 -9.57
C PHE A 74 8.73 3.60 -11.03
N GLY A 75 7.55 3.57 -11.64
CA GLY A 75 7.31 3.23 -13.05
C GLY A 75 6.60 1.91 -13.30
N TRP A 76 6.00 1.31 -12.27
CA TRP A 76 5.27 0.03 -12.36
C TRP A 76 3.76 0.24 -12.54
N LYS A 77 3.09 -0.69 -13.22
CA LYS A 77 1.64 -0.68 -13.38
C LYS A 77 0.96 -1.10 -12.08
N THR A 78 0.08 -0.24 -11.58
CA THR A 78 -0.58 -0.44 -10.28
C THR A 78 -2.09 -0.34 -10.39
N ALA A 79 -2.81 -1.07 -9.52
CA ALA A 79 -4.25 -0.97 -9.39
C ALA A 79 -4.67 -1.06 -7.91
N LEU A 80 -5.73 -0.35 -7.55
CA LEU A 80 -6.30 -0.38 -6.21
C LEU A 80 -7.69 -1.05 -6.22
N VAL A 81 -7.89 -2.01 -5.30
CA VAL A 81 -9.20 -2.55 -4.93
C VAL A 81 -9.63 -1.84 -3.65
N ALA A 82 -10.65 -1.01 -3.74
CA ALA A 82 -11.14 -0.20 -2.62
C ALA A 82 -12.62 0.11 -2.76
N LYS A 83 -13.20 0.69 -1.72
CA LYS A 83 -14.57 1.22 -1.76
C LYS A 83 -14.62 2.59 -1.11
N VAL A 84 -15.20 3.55 -1.83
CA VAL A 84 -15.41 4.94 -1.39
C VAL A 84 -16.87 5.31 -1.53
N GLY A 85 -17.30 6.38 -0.90
CA GLY A 85 -18.66 6.90 -1.08
C GLY A 85 -18.86 7.48 -2.50
N ASP A 86 -20.08 7.44 -3.01
CA ASP A 86 -20.46 8.23 -4.19
C ASP A 86 -20.70 9.70 -3.81
N ASP A 87 -19.69 10.31 -3.23
CA ASP A 87 -19.66 11.67 -2.73
C ASP A 87 -18.51 12.50 -3.33
N MET A 88 -18.38 13.75 -2.90
CA MET A 88 -17.33 14.64 -3.42
C MET A 88 -15.92 14.15 -3.05
N HIS A 89 -15.76 13.49 -1.92
CA HIS A 89 -14.47 13.00 -1.44
C HIS A 89 -14.04 11.74 -2.20
N GLY A 90 -14.99 10.80 -2.44
CA GLY A 90 -14.72 9.61 -3.25
C GLY A 90 -14.32 9.97 -4.68
N ARG A 91 -15.00 10.94 -5.29
CA ARG A 91 -14.60 11.44 -6.64
C ARG A 91 -13.21 12.06 -6.65
N PHE A 92 -12.91 12.92 -5.66
CA PHE A 92 -11.59 13.53 -5.52
C PHE A 92 -10.47 12.48 -5.36
N LEU A 93 -10.71 11.45 -4.57
CA LEU A 93 -9.75 10.35 -4.36
C LEU A 93 -9.49 9.56 -5.64
N ILE A 94 -10.54 9.19 -6.37
CA ILE A 94 -10.43 8.48 -7.66
C ILE A 94 -9.63 9.31 -8.67
N GLU A 95 -9.99 10.59 -8.85
CA GLU A 95 -9.27 11.50 -9.73
C GLU A 95 -7.79 11.67 -9.33
N THR A 96 -7.50 11.65 -8.03
CA THR A 96 -6.13 11.72 -7.54
C THR A 96 -5.33 10.48 -7.93
N LEU A 97 -5.88 9.28 -7.73
CA LEU A 97 -5.22 8.04 -8.11
C LEU A 97 -4.99 7.94 -9.62
N GLU A 98 -5.95 8.35 -10.42
CA GLU A 98 -5.81 8.40 -11.89
C GLU A 98 -4.68 9.32 -12.33
N LYS A 99 -4.52 10.49 -11.69
CA LYS A 99 -3.39 11.41 -11.94
C LYS A 99 -2.05 10.78 -11.55
N GLU A 100 -2.03 9.92 -10.53
CA GLU A 100 -0.85 9.17 -10.12
C GLU A 100 -0.58 7.92 -11.00
N GLY A 101 -1.42 7.66 -12.01
CA GLY A 101 -1.27 6.51 -12.90
C GLY A 101 -1.70 5.19 -12.28
N ILE A 102 -2.46 5.22 -11.18
CA ILE A 102 -3.00 4.04 -10.51
C ILE A 102 -4.36 3.71 -11.12
N ALA A 103 -4.56 2.48 -11.57
CA ALA A 103 -5.84 2.05 -12.14
C ALA A 103 -6.93 1.98 -11.05
N THR A 104 -8.06 2.59 -11.33
CA THR A 104 -9.21 2.76 -10.42
C THR A 104 -10.43 1.93 -10.81
N GLY A 105 -10.32 1.07 -11.84
CA GLY A 105 -11.44 0.26 -12.32
C GLY A 105 -12.07 -0.68 -11.28
N ALA A 106 -11.30 -1.03 -10.24
CA ALA A 106 -11.75 -1.82 -9.09
C ALA A 106 -12.04 -0.96 -7.83
N VAL A 107 -12.07 0.36 -7.95
CA VAL A 107 -12.52 1.26 -6.88
C VAL A 107 -14.02 1.46 -7.01
N ILE A 108 -14.77 0.90 -6.06
CA ILE A 108 -16.25 0.91 -6.07
C ILE A 108 -16.76 2.18 -5.40
N ARG A 109 -17.75 2.83 -6.00
CA ARG A 109 -18.49 3.94 -5.39
C ARG A 109 -19.78 3.42 -4.74
N ASP A 110 -19.88 3.59 -3.43
CA ASP A 110 -21.04 3.18 -2.65
C ASP A 110 -22.05 4.33 -2.57
N PRO A 111 -23.29 4.15 -3.06
CA PRO A 111 -24.31 5.20 -2.99
C PRO A 111 -24.93 5.37 -1.60
N LYS A 112 -24.62 4.49 -0.64
CA LYS A 112 -25.25 4.46 0.69
C LYS A 112 -24.27 4.86 1.80
N GLN A 113 -23.00 4.58 1.62
CA GLN A 113 -21.98 4.85 2.64
C GLN A 113 -21.13 6.05 2.23
N PHE A 114 -20.69 6.79 3.22
CA PHE A 114 -19.84 7.96 3.02
C PHE A 114 -18.36 7.54 2.92
N THR A 115 -17.56 8.28 2.14
CA THR A 115 -16.11 8.12 2.13
C THR A 115 -15.55 8.30 3.53
N THR A 116 -14.69 7.41 3.99
CA THR A 116 -14.03 7.51 5.30
C THR A 116 -13.21 8.80 5.40
N LEU A 117 -13.37 9.52 6.51
CA LEU A 117 -12.61 10.72 6.82
C LEU A 117 -11.82 10.51 8.10
N ALA A 118 -10.56 10.89 8.09
CA ALA A 118 -9.71 11.03 9.26
C ALA A 118 -9.46 12.51 9.52
N PHE A 119 -9.63 12.94 10.77
CA PHE A 119 -9.26 14.28 11.21
C PHE A 119 -8.01 14.18 12.04
N VAL A 120 -6.96 14.86 11.60
CA VAL A 120 -5.66 14.90 12.27
C VAL A 120 -5.49 16.26 12.93
N GLY A 121 -5.50 16.26 14.23
CA GLY A 121 -5.26 17.44 15.06
C GLY A 121 -4.03 17.25 15.92
N LEU A 122 -3.65 18.34 16.62
CA LEU A 122 -2.64 18.28 17.68
C LEU A 122 -3.36 18.39 19.03
N ASP A 123 -2.94 17.59 19.99
CA ASP A 123 -3.40 17.73 21.38
C ASP A 123 -2.70 18.90 22.09
N SER A 124 -2.97 19.07 23.38
CA SER A 124 -2.38 20.11 24.21
C SER A 124 -0.85 19.99 24.37
N ASN A 125 -0.29 18.82 24.10
CA ASN A 125 1.15 18.53 24.19
C ASN A 125 1.84 18.61 22.82
N GLY A 126 1.06 18.91 21.74
CA GLY A 126 1.54 18.92 20.36
C GLY A 126 1.63 17.54 19.73
N GLU A 127 1.09 16.50 20.38
CA GLU A 127 1.01 15.15 19.85
C GLU A 127 -0.18 15.01 18.88
N ARG A 128 0.00 14.18 17.84
CA ARG A 128 -1.06 13.95 16.85
C ARG A 128 -2.20 13.14 17.44
N THR A 129 -3.40 13.62 17.25
CA THR A 129 -4.64 12.91 17.59
C THR A 129 -5.41 12.63 16.30
N PHE A 130 -6.01 11.44 16.24
CA PHE A 130 -6.81 11.00 15.10
C PHE A 130 -8.26 10.78 15.53
N SER A 131 -9.18 11.33 14.74
CA SER A 131 -10.61 11.05 14.86
C SER A 131 -11.16 10.61 13.52
N PHE A 132 -11.84 9.44 13.49
CA PHE A 132 -12.34 8.86 12.25
C PHE A 132 -13.85 8.94 12.14
N ALA A 133 -14.36 9.41 11.00
CA ALA A 133 -15.73 9.23 10.57
C ALA A 133 -15.80 7.95 9.70
N ARG A 134 -15.94 6.77 10.36
CA ARG A 134 -15.84 5.42 9.75
C ARG A 134 -16.78 4.41 10.46
N LYS A 135 -18.04 4.77 10.73
CA LYS A 135 -18.98 3.89 11.45
C LYS A 135 -20.37 3.82 10.77
N PRO A 136 -20.51 3.07 9.67
CA PRO A 136 -19.48 2.51 8.80
C PRO A 136 -18.96 3.56 7.80
N GLY A 137 -17.69 3.40 7.39
CA GLY A 137 -17.16 4.06 6.20
C GLY A 137 -17.36 3.15 4.98
N ALA A 138 -17.34 3.70 3.78
CA ALA A 138 -17.52 2.90 2.56
C ALA A 138 -16.47 1.78 2.43
N ASP A 139 -15.24 2.02 2.86
CA ASP A 139 -14.13 1.05 2.82
C ASP A 139 -14.40 -0.21 3.65
N THR A 140 -15.17 -0.12 4.75
CA THR A 140 -15.57 -1.30 5.55
C THR A 140 -16.66 -2.13 4.90
N MET A 141 -17.27 -1.64 3.82
CA MET A 141 -18.43 -2.24 3.17
C MET A 141 -18.09 -2.94 1.83
N LEU A 142 -16.80 -3.17 1.56
CA LEU A 142 -16.38 -3.96 0.40
C LEU A 142 -16.78 -5.42 0.59
N ARG A 143 -17.49 -5.99 -0.41
CA ARG A 143 -17.99 -7.37 -0.37
C ARG A 143 -17.20 -8.30 -1.27
N GLU A 144 -17.29 -9.59 -0.99
CA GLU A 144 -16.62 -10.64 -1.77
C GLU A 144 -17.10 -10.72 -3.23
N ASP A 145 -18.36 -10.39 -3.48
CA ASP A 145 -18.97 -10.40 -4.83
C ASP A 145 -18.63 -9.15 -5.65
N GLU A 146 -18.00 -8.16 -5.03
CA GLU A 146 -17.50 -6.94 -5.67
C GLU A 146 -16.02 -7.03 -6.10
N LEU A 147 -15.36 -8.13 -5.74
CA LEU A 147 -13.94 -8.34 -6.11
C LEU A 147 -13.77 -8.65 -7.59
N ASP A 148 -12.85 -7.93 -8.24
CA ASP A 148 -12.40 -8.24 -9.59
C ASP A 148 -11.41 -9.42 -9.55
N MET A 149 -11.93 -10.61 -9.85
CA MET A 149 -11.15 -11.85 -9.77
C MET A 149 -10.07 -11.92 -10.86
N GLU A 150 -10.29 -11.30 -12.04
CA GLU A 150 -9.31 -11.26 -13.11
C GLU A 150 -8.12 -10.38 -12.70
N LEU A 151 -8.39 -9.21 -12.11
CA LEU A 151 -7.36 -8.34 -11.56
C LEU A 151 -6.51 -9.06 -10.49
N LEU A 152 -7.17 -9.78 -9.56
CA LEU A 152 -6.49 -10.47 -8.46
C LEU A 152 -5.61 -11.63 -8.91
N THR A 153 -5.99 -12.34 -9.97
CA THR A 153 -5.23 -13.50 -10.46
C THR A 153 -4.13 -13.14 -11.46
N ASN A 154 -4.03 -11.88 -11.89
CA ASN A 154 -3.10 -11.40 -12.91
C ASN A 154 -2.17 -10.28 -12.41
N CYS A 155 -1.68 -10.36 -11.17
CA CYS A 155 -0.68 -9.45 -10.63
C CYS A 155 0.58 -10.20 -10.16
N LYS A 156 1.70 -9.48 -10.05
CA LYS A 156 2.96 -10.05 -9.54
C LYS A 156 3.04 -9.96 -8.02
N VAL A 157 2.56 -8.86 -7.45
CA VAL A 157 2.53 -8.60 -6.01
C VAL A 157 1.13 -8.15 -5.63
N PHE A 158 0.59 -8.73 -4.58
CA PHE A 158 -0.66 -8.29 -3.95
C PHE A 158 -0.37 -7.74 -2.56
N HIS A 159 -0.78 -6.52 -2.31
CA HIS A 159 -0.55 -5.83 -1.04
C HIS A 159 -1.86 -5.56 -0.29
N PHE A 160 -1.83 -5.71 1.03
CA PHE A 160 -2.96 -5.34 1.90
C PHE A 160 -2.49 -4.93 3.29
N GLY A 161 -3.37 -4.21 4.00
CA GLY A 161 -3.17 -3.78 5.38
C GLY A 161 -4.17 -4.42 6.33
N SER A 162 -4.09 -4.07 7.64
CA SER A 162 -5.01 -4.60 8.63
C SER A 162 -6.33 -3.81 8.74
N LEU A 163 -6.40 -2.60 8.20
CA LEU A 163 -7.61 -1.77 8.32
C LEU A 163 -8.82 -2.38 7.59
N SER A 164 -8.56 -3.14 6.53
CA SER A 164 -9.61 -3.91 5.85
C SER A 164 -10.05 -5.18 6.61
N LEU A 165 -9.39 -5.49 7.75
CA LEU A 165 -9.73 -6.60 8.62
C LEU A 165 -10.52 -6.17 9.87
N THR A 166 -10.79 -4.87 10.06
CA THR A 166 -11.51 -4.36 11.24
C THR A 166 -12.96 -4.83 11.30
N ASP A 167 -13.67 -4.81 10.16
CA ASP A 167 -15.10 -4.99 10.09
C ASP A 167 -15.53 -5.92 8.94
N GLU A 168 -16.69 -6.53 9.08
CA GLU A 168 -17.39 -7.21 7.98
C GLU A 168 -18.24 -6.19 7.20
N PRO A 169 -18.38 -6.39 5.89
CA PRO A 169 -17.94 -7.51 5.04
C PRO A 169 -16.51 -7.39 4.51
N ALA A 170 -15.81 -6.27 4.72
CA ALA A 170 -14.47 -6.01 4.15
C ALA A 170 -13.44 -7.06 4.58
N ARG A 171 -13.52 -7.55 5.83
CA ARG A 171 -12.66 -8.63 6.35
C ARG A 171 -12.77 -9.89 5.50
N SER A 172 -13.98 -10.34 5.24
CA SER A 172 -14.22 -11.54 4.41
C SER A 172 -13.73 -11.32 2.98
N ALA A 173 -14.01 -10.17 2.38
CA ALA A 173 -13.53 -9.80 1.05
C ALA A 173 -11.98 -9.80 0.98
N THR A 174 -11.30 -9.20 1.97
CA THR A 174 -9.85 -9.18 2.05
C THR A 174 -9.27 -10.59 2.15
N ARG A 175 -9.82 -11.44 3.04
CA ARG A 175 -9.37 -12.83 3.17
C ARG A 175 -9.53 -13.64 1.89
N LYS A 176 -10.64 -13.42 1.16
CA LYS A 176 -10.87 -14.06 -0.14
C LYS A 176 -9.87 -13.57 -1.17
N ALA A 177 -9.64 -12.25 -1.27
CA ALA A 177 -8.66 -11.67 -2.18
C ALA A 177 -7.26 -12.24 -1.94
N VAL A 178 -6.78 -12.25 -0.68
CA VAL A 178 -5.47 -12.80 -0.29
C VAL A 178 -5.33 -14.26 -0.72
N ARG A 179 -6.32 -15.11 -0.44
CA ARG A 179 -6.27 -16.53 -0.81
C ARG A 179 -6.24 -16.71 -2.32
N THR A 180 -7.16 -16.05 -3.05
CA THR A 180 -7.22 -16.12 -4.52
C THR A 180 -5.91 -15.73 -5.17
N THR A 181 -5.33 -14.62 -4.71
CA THR A 181 -4.08 -14.10 -5.28
C THR A 181 -2.89 -14.97 -4.91
N LYS A 182 -2.86 -15.52 -3.68
CA LYS A 182 -1.82 -16.49 -3.27
C LYS A 182 -1.86 -17.77 -4.12
N ASP A 183 -3.06 -18.27 -4.39
CA ASP A 183 -3.27 -19.48 -5.21
C ASP A 183 -2.86 -19.24 -6.68
N SER A 184 -2.88 -18.00 -7.17
CA SER A 184 -2.38 -17.63 -8.50
C SER A 184 -0.85 -17.53 -8.59
N GLY A 185 -0.15 -17.58 -7.45
CA GLY A 185 1.32 -17.54 -7.38
C GLY A 185 1.92 -16.15 -7.28
N ALA A 186 1.13 -15.12 -7.04
CA ALA A 186 1.63 -13.77 -6.75
C ALA A 186 2.30 -13.70 -5.36
N VAL A 187 3.26 -12.79 -5.20
CA VAL A 187 3.88 -12.49 -3.91
C VAL A 187 2.89 -11.73 -3.03
N ILE A 188 2.58 -12.25 -1.87
CA ILE A 188 1.70 -11.60 -0.90
C ILE A 188 2.51 -10.68 0.01
N SER A 189 2.22 -9.40 -0.07
CA SER A 189 2.82 -8.31 0.73
C SER A 189 1.83 -7.84 1.78
N TYR A 190 2.25 -7.85 3.04
CA TYR A 190 1.43 -7.42 4.17
C TYR A 190 2.13 -6.33 4.99
N ASP A 191 1.40 -5.26 5.30
CA ASP A 191 1.76 -4.22 6.27
C ASP A 191 0.55 -4.01 7.18
N PRO A 192 0.59 -4.39 8.46
CA PRO A 192 -0.55 -4.21 9.37
C PRO A 192 -1.05 -2.78 9.41
N ASN A 193 -0.15 -1.82 9.44
CA ASN A 193 -0.45 -0.38 9.51
C ASN A 193 -1.48 -0.08 10.62
N TYR A 194 -1.18 -0.50 11.83
CA TYR A 194 -2.07 -0.46 12.99
C TYR A 194 -2.53 0.95 13.35
N ARG A 195 -3.83 1.08 13.61
CA ARG A 195 -4.45 2.31 14.12
C ARG A 195 -5.35 1.96 15.28
N ALA A 196 -4.86 2.18 16.51
CA ALA A 196 -5.55 1.78 17.75
C ALA A 196 -7.02 2.23 17.80
N SER A 197 -7.32 3.45 17.35
CA SER A 197 -8.67 4.04 17.40
C SER A 197 -9.70 3.38 16.46
N LEU A 198 -9.26 2.50 15.56
CA LEU A 198 -10.13 1.77 14.62
C LEU A 198 -10.47 0.35 15.06
N TRP A 199 -9.93 -0.08 16.19
CA TRP A 199 -10.20 -1.40 16.74
C TRP A 199 -11.01 -1.31 18.03
N PRO A 200 -11.84 -2.31 18.36
CA PRO A 200 -12.60 -2.34 19.61
C PRO A 200 -11.67 -2.34 20.82
N ASP A 201 -10.58 -3.11 20.75
CA ASP A 201 -9.55 -3.29 21.77
C ASP A 201 -8.25 -3.79 21.13
N VAL A 202 -7.18 -3.75 21.91
CA VAL A 202 -5.83 -4.16 21.45
C VAL A 202 -5.75 -5.66 21.19
N GLU A 203 -6.43 -6.46 21.99
CA GLU A 203 -6.45 -7.92 21.89
C GLU A 203 -7.06 -8.36 20.56
N THR A 204 -8.20 -7.80 20.19
CA THR A 204 -8.85 -8.03 18.88
C THR A 204 -7.96 -7.60 17.73
N ALA A 205 -7.30 -6.44 17.84
CA ALA A 205 -6.37 -5.96 16.82
C ALA A 205 -5.21 -6.94 16.63
N VAL A 206 -4.58 -7.36 17.71
CA VAL A 206 -3.45 -8.31 17.68
C VAL A 206 -3.86 -9.65 17.10
N GLU A 207 -5.02 -10.19 17.49
CA GLU A 207 -5.55 -11.44 16.94
C GLU A 207 -5.75 -11.33 15.42
N MET A 208 -6.43 -10.29 14.97
CA MET A 208 -6.71 -10.10 13.54
C MET A 208 -5.45 -9.87 12.73
N MET A 209 -4.54 -9.02 13.19
CA MET A 209 -3.26 -8.78 12.52
C MET A 209 -2.42 -10.06 12.44
N LYS A 210 -2.29 -10.81 13.54
CA LYS A 210 -1.58 -12.10 13.56
C LYS A 210 -2.20 -13.14 12.62
N SER A 211 -3.53 -13.15 12.49
CA SER A 211 -4.21 -14.12 11.64
C SER A 211 -3.85 -13.95 10.14
N ALA A 212 -3.34 -12.79 9.75
CA ALA A 212 -2.94 -12.49 8.37
C ALA A 212 -1.46 -12.84 8.10
N VAL A 213 -0.60 -12.82 9.12
CA VAL A 213 0.86 -13.05 8.98
C VAL A 213 1.21 -14.33 8.21
N PRO A 214 0.58 -15.51 8.46
CA PRO A 214 0.92 -16.75 7.75
C PRO A 214 0.63 -16.74 6.26
N PHE A 215 -0.16 -15.79 5.78
CA PHE A 215 -0.47 -15.65 4.35
C PHE A 215 0.57 -14.81 3.62
N ALA A 216 1.29 -13.94 4.32
CA ALA A 216 2.28 -13.05 3.74
C ALA A 216 3.54 -13.83 3.29
N ASP A 217 4.07 -13.48 2.13
CA ASP A 217 5.42 -13.87 1.70
C ASP A 217 6.45 -12.83 2.17
N VAL A 218 6.08 -11.53 2.12
CA VAL A 218 6.87 -10.42 2.63
C VAL A 218 6.02 -9.60 3.61
N LEU A 219 6.55 -9.40 4.81
CA LEU A 219 5.91 -8.69 5.91
C LEU A 219 6.73 -7.44 6.25
N LYS A 220 6.09 -6.29 6.30
CA LYS A 220 6.65 -5.06 6.88
C LYS A 220 5.85 -4.70 8.12
N VAL A 221 6.54 -4.37 9.20
CA VAL A 221 5.96 -3.85 10.45
C VAL A 221 6.80 -2.68 10.96
N SER A 222 6.22 -1.80 11.77
CA SER A 222 7.02 -0.87 12.57
C SER A 222 7.58 -1.58 13.82
N ASP A 223 8.52 -0.92 14.51
CA ASP A 223 9.03 -1.37 15.81
C ASP A 223 7.90 -1.52 16.84
N GLU A 224 6.98 -0.56 16.92
CA GLU A 224 5.80 -0.62 17.80
C GLU A 224 4.88 -1.78 17.43
N GLU A 225 4.60 -2.00 16.15
CA GLU A 225 3.79 -3.13 15.69
C GLU A 225 4.49 -4.48 15.96
N SER A 226 5.81 -4.55 15.80
CA SER A 226 6.58 -5.74 16.06
C SER A 226 6.52 -6.13 17.55
N LEU A 227 6.65 -5.14 18.44
CA LEU A 227 6.45 -5.31 19.89
C LEU A 227 5.01 -5.78 20.19
N LEU A 228 4.02 -5.13 19.60
CA LEU A 228 2.60 -5.44 19.81
C LEU A 228 2.28 -6.88 19.38
N LEU A 229 2.79 -7.30 18.23
CA LEU A 229 2.52 -8.63 17.68
C LEU A 229 3.29 -9.75 18.38
N THR A 230 4.48 -9.50 18.93
CA THR A 230 5.35 -10.56 19.44
C THR A 230 5.58 -10.52 20.95
N GLY A 231 5.36 -9.35 21.55
CA GLY A 231 5.73 -9.08 22.96
C GLY A 231 7.24 -8.87 23.17
N CYS A 232 8.06 -8.86 22.10
CA CYS A 232 9.50 -8.67 22.18
C CYS A 232 9.84 -7.20 22.06
N LYS A 233 10.66 -6.70 22.97
CA LYS A 233 11.16 -5.32 22.92
C LYS A 233 12.29 -5.15 21.93
N ASP A 234 13.06 -6.19 21.69
CA ASP A 234 14.12 -6.19 20.69
C ASP A 234 13.52 -6.42 19.29
N PRO A 235 13.67 -5.47 18.35
CA PRO A 235 13.15 -5.60 17.00
C PRO A 235 13.72 -6.81 16.24
N GLU A 236 14.96 -7.21 16.51
CA GLU A 236 15.58 -8.38 15.88
C GLU A 236 14.90 -9.67 16.33
N GLU A 237 14.72 -9.83 17.65
CA GLU A 237 14.00 -10.98 18.22
C GLU A 237 12.53 -11.01 17.75
N ALA A 238 11.89 -9.84 17.70
CA ALA A 238 10.52 -9.71 17.18
C ALA A 238 10.43 -10.14 15.70
N ALA A 239 11.36 -9.70 14.86
CA ALA A 239 11.41 -10.06 13.45
C ALA A 239 11.58 -11.58 13.24
N GLU A 240 12.45 -12.23 14.01
CA GLU A 240 12.64 -13.69 13.97
C GLU A 240 11.37 -14.46 14.36
N LYS A 241 10.66 -14.00 15.39
CA LYS A 241 9.37 -14.59 15.77
C LYS A 241 8.31 -14.43 14.69
N LEU A 242 8.24 -13.25 14.04
CA LEU A 242 7.33 -13.01 12.93
C LEU A 242 7.70 -13.87 11.71
N LEU A 243 8.98 -14.03 11.41
CA LEU A 243 9.47 -14.89 10.34
C LEU A 243 9.04 -16.34 10.56
N ALA A 244 9.13 -16.83 11.80
CA ALA A 244 8.71 -18.19 12.17
C ALA A 244 7.18 -18.42 12.01
N MET A 245 6.38 -17.37 11.83
CA MET A 245 4.93 -17.47 11.61
C MET A 245 4.56 -17.71 10.13
N GLY A 246 5.52 -17.66 9.18
CA GLY A 246 5.26 -18.03 7.79
C GLY A 246 5.86 -17.15 6.71
N PRO A 247 6.06 -15.83 6.88
CA PRO A 247 6.72 -15.00 5.88
C PRO A 247 8.12 -15.51 5.53
N LYS A 248 8.55 -15.24 4.27
CA LYS A 248 9.91 -15.53 3.81
C LYS A 248 10.87 -14.38 4.11
N LEU A 249 10.32 -13.18 4.22
CA LEU A 249 11.05 -11.96 4.57
C LEU A 249 10.22 -11.10 5.51
N VAL A 250 10.84 -10.66 6.60
CA VAL A 250 10.28 -9.69 7.54
C VAL A 250 11.16 -8.44 7.56
N THR A 251 10.53 -7.29 7.48
CA THR A 251 11.17 -5.98 7.59
C THR A 251 10.55 -5.23 8.77
N VAL A 252 11.37 -4.84 9.74
CA VAL A 252 10.97 -3.98 10.86
C VAL A 252 11.52 -2.58 10.60
N THR A 253 10.64 -1.59 10.38
CA THR A 253 11.05 -0.19 10.24
C THR A 253 11.29 0.44 11.61
N LEU A 254 12.41 1.16 11.76
CA LEU A 254 12.93 1.71 13.02
C LEU A 254 12.99 3.25 12.97
N GLY A 255 12.10 3.88 12.21
CA GLY A 255 12.05 5.33 12.04
C GLY A 255 13.38 5.89 11.51
N SER A 256 13.98 6.84 12.23
CA SER A 256 15.25 7.47 11.86
C SER A 256 16.46 6.53 11.95
N GLU A 257 16.31 5.34 12.51
CA GLU A 257 17.38 4.34 12.57
C GLU A 257 17.42 3.41 11.34
N GLY A 258 16.43 3.48 10.46
CA GLY A 258 16.33 2.71 9.23
C GLY A 258 15.42 1.49 9.32
N ALA A 259 15.87 0.34 8.86
CA ALA A 259 15.08 -0.89 8.86
C ALA A 259 15.96 -2.11 9.18
N PHE A 260 15.38 -3.08 9.89
CA PHE A 260 15.98 -4.39 10.12
C PHE A 260 15.29 -5.43 9.25
N LEU A 261 16.07 -6.22 8.50
CA LEU A 261 15.58 -7.26 7.62
C LEU A 261 16.01 -8.62 8.12
N VAL A 262 15.09 -9.60 8.10
CA VAL A 262 15.40 -11.00 8.41
C VAL A 262 14.64 -11.94 7.49
N GLY A 263 15.29 -13.00 7.05
CA GLY A 263 14.75 -14.02 6.14
C GLY A 263 15.46 -14.02 4.79
N ASN A 264 15.26 -15.07 4.03
CA ASN A 264 15.83 -15.24 2.68
C ASN A 264 17.36 -14.96 2.59
N GLY A 265 18.11 -15.40 3.63
CA GLY A 265 19.58 -15.26 3.68
C GLY A 265 20.10 -13.91 4.17
N ILE A 266 19.22 -12.96 4.54
CA ILE A 266 19.61 -11.69 5.18
C ILE A 266 19.22 -11.70 6.67
N LYS A 267 20.09 -11.12 7.51
CA LYS A 267 19.81 -10.68 8.87
C LYS A 267 20.66 -9.46 9.13
N GLU A 268 20.10 -8.27 8.87
CA GLU A 268 20.87 -7.05 8.85
C GLU A 268 20.02 -5.80 9.11
N LYS A 269 20.60 -4.83 9.83
CA LYS A 269 20.06 -3.47 9.97
C LYS A 269 20.63 -2.59 8.86
N ILE A 270 19.73 -1.97 8.10
CA ILE A 270 20.05 -1.03 7.03
C ILE A 270 19.75 0.38 7.53
N PRO A 271 20.75 1.26 7.69
CA PRO A 271 20.55 2.59 8.27
C PRO A 271 19.67 3.48 7.38
N ALA A 272 18.95 4.42 8.01
CA ALA A 272 18.22 5.47 7.30
C ALA A 272 19.18 6.58 6.84
N PHE A 273 18.69 7.42 5.93
CA PHE A 273 19.34 8.67 5.58
C PHE A 273 18.98 9.77 6.59
N SER A 274 19.97 10.56 6.98
CA SER A 274 19.77 11.69 7.90
C SER A 274 19.18 12.88 7.15
N VAL A 275 17.94 13.26 7.47
CA VAL A 275 17.21 14.37 6.83
C VAL A 275 16.40 15.14 7.87
N ASN A 276 16.02 16.39 7.54
CA ASN A 276 15.10 17.17 8.35
C ASN A 276 13.66 16.69 8.08
N SER A 277 13.03 16.07 9.06
CA SER A 277 11.65 15.62 8.97
C SER A 277 10.68 16.77 9.24
N ILE A 278 9.71 16.97 8.34
CA ILE A 278 8.61 17.92 8.46
C ILE A 278 7.34 17.18 8.86
N ASP A 279 7.07 16.05 8.21
CA ASP A 279 5.86 15.25 8.39
C ASP A 279 6.16 13.76 8.15
N THR A 280 5.85 12.90 9.10
CA THR A 280 6.10 11.45 8.98
C THR A 280 4.94 10.68 8.34
N THR A 281 3.86 11.37 7.92
CA THR A 281 2.71 10.74 7.26
C THR A 281 3.14 10.06 5.96
N GLY A 282 2.80 8.78 5.81
CA GLY A 282 3.13 8.01 4.62
C GLY A 282 4.59 7.54 4.52
N ALA A 283 5.46 7.83 5.50
CA ALA A 283 6.87 7.42 5.45
C ALA A 283 7.03 5.90 5.34
N GLY A 284 6.30 5.13 6.16
CA GLY A 284 6.29 3.68 6.12
C GLY A 284 5.76 3.11 4.81
N ASP A 285 4.69 3.71 4.29
CA ASP A 285 4.08 3.32 3.01
C ASP A 285 5.02 3.63 1.85
N SER A 286 5.68 4.81 1.88
CA SER A 286 6.68 5.25 0.91
C SER A 286 7.90 4.33 0.92
N PHE A 287 8.42 3.99 2.11
CA PHE A 287 9.48 2.99 2.28
C PHE A 287 9.11 1.68 1.60
N TRP A 288 7.91 1.17 1.91
CA TRP A 288 7.49 -0.14 1.41
C TRP A 288 7.24 -0.14 -0.08
N GLY A 289 6.66 0.92 -0.64
CA GLY A 289 6.50 1.09 -2.07
C GLY A 289 7.84 1.19 -2.81
N GLY A 290 8.82 1.91 -2.27
CA GLY A 290 10.20 1.96 -2.79
C GLY A 290 10.89 0.60 -2.74
N PHE A 291 10.72 -0.15 -1.65
CA PHE A 291 11.23 -1.52 -1.50
C PHE A 291 10.65 -2.46 -2.58
N ILE A 292 9.32 -2.50 -2.71
CA ILE A 292 8.61 -3.34 -3.70
C ILE A 292 8.95 -2.91 -5.13
N GLY A 293 9.05 -1.60 -5.42
CA GLY A 293 9.46 -1.08 -6.73
C GLY A 293 10.88 -1.52 -7.12
N SER A 294 11.81 -1.49 -6.15
CA SER A 294 13.19 -1.98 -6.33
C SER A 294 13.21 -3.51 -6.51
N PHE A 295 12.44 -4.25 -5.70
CA PHE A 295 12.28 -5.71 -5.83
C PHE A 295 11.83 -6.11 -7.24
N LEU A 296 10.81 -5.47 -7.77
CA LEU A 296 10.32 -5.73 -9.13
C LEU A 296 11.36 -5.43 -10.22
N THR A 297 12.19 -4.39 -10.02
CA THR A 297 13.25 -4.02 -10.97
C THR A 297 14.29 -5.12 -11.16
N LEU A 298 14.52 -5.94 -10.13
CA LEU A 298 15.48 -7.02 -10.19
C LEU A 298 14.98 -8.22 -11.02
N GLY A 299 13.68 -8.34 -11.27
CA GLY A 299 13.08 -9.38 -12.10
C GLY A 299 13.31 -10.81 -11.58
N LYS A 300 13.64 -10.95 -10.28
CA LYS A 300 13.92 -12.22 -9.62
C LYS A 300 12.72 -12.66 -8.79
N LYS A 301 12.58 -13.97 -8.61
CA LYS A 301 11.67 -14.48 -7.59
C LYS A 301 12.21 -14.17 -6.19
N LEU A 302 11.33 -14.13 -5.20
CA LEU A 302 11.74 -13.83 -3.83
C LEU A 302 12.82 -14.79 -3.32
N GLU A 303 12.70 -16.08 -3.62
CA GLU A 303 13.64 -17.12 -3.21
C GLU A 303 15.02 -17.03 -3.91
N GLU A 304 15.09 -16.30 -5.02
CA GLU A 304 16.32 -16.08 -5.80
C GLU A 304 17.07 -14.81 -5.40
N MET A 305 16.45 -14.00 -4.52
CA MET A 305 17.03 -12.74 -4.04
C MET A 305 18.25 -13.03 -3.16
N THR A 306 19.35 -12.39 -3.48
CA THR A 306 20.54 -12.41 -2.64
C THR A 306 20.45 -11.39 -1.50
N ARG A 307 21.36 -11.51 -0.52
CA ARG A 307 21.50 -10.51 0.54
C ARG A 307 21.68 -9.09 -0.03
N GLU A 308 22.54 -8.95 -1.05
CA GLU A 308 22.82 -7.64 -1.68
C GLU A 308 21.57 -7.10 -2.43
N ASP A 309 20.79 -7.97 -3.07
CA ASP A 309 19.53 -7.57 -3.69
C ASP A 309 18.56 -7.00 -2.65
N LEU A 310 18.38 -7.69 -1.52
CA LEU A 310 17.48 -7.26 -0.44
C LEU A 310 17.96 -5.99 0.24
N LYS A 311 19.28 -5.85 0.45
CA LYS A 311 19.91 -4.64 0.95
C LYS A 311 19.64 -3.45 0.03
N LYS A 312 19.79 -3.64 -1.29
CA LYS A 312 19.47 -2.61 -2.28
C LYS A 312 18.00 -2.20 -2.22
N CYS A 313 17.06 -3.15 -2.09
CA CYS A 313 15.64 -2.83 -1.92
C CYS A 313 15.40 -1.98 -0.67
N ALA A 314 16.03 -2.32 0.47
CA ALA A 314 15.87 -1.58 1.72
C ALA A 314 16.47 -0.17 1.66
N ILE A 315 17.65 -0.01 1.04
CA ILE A 315 18.27 1.31 0.82
C ILE A 315 17.35 2.19 -0.04
N THR A 316 16.79 1.63 -1.12
CA THR A 316 15.82 2.33 -1.98
C THR A 316 14.57 2.72 -1.18
N GLY A 317 14.04 1.82 -0.35
CA GLY A 317 12.93 2.11 0.56
C GLY A 317 13.25 3.25 1.53
N ASN A 318 14.43 3.21 2.18
CA ASN A 318 14.88 4.27 3.08
C ASN A 318 15.01 5.63 2.36
N ALA A 319 15.46 5.65 1.10
CA ALA A 319 15.55 6.88 0.32
C ALA A 319 14.15 7.45 -0.02
N PHE A 320 13.19 6.59 -0.37
CA PHE A 320 11.79 6.99 -0.55
C PHE A 320 11.22 7.59 0.74
N ALA A 321 11.43 6.94 1.88
CA ALA A 321 10.97 7.44 3.18
C ALA A 321 11.63 8.77 3.55
N ALA A 322 12.95 8.88 3.36
CA ALA A 322 13.72 10.09 3.68
C ALA A 322 13.24 11.32 2.88
N LEU A 323 12.94 11.16 1.59
CA LEU A 323 12.38 12.24 0.78
C LEU A 323 10.92 12.54 1.11
N CYS A 324 10.14 11.51 1.44
CA CYS A 324 8.74 11.65 1.84
C CYS A 324 8.60 12.53 3.09
N VAL A 325 9.39 12.26 4.15
CA VAL A 325 9.27 12.99 5.42
C VAL A 325 9.67 14.47 5.35
N GLN A 326 10.27 14.92 4.25
CA GLN A 326 10.63 16.33 4.02
C GLN A 326 9.47 17.15 3.42
N LYS A 327 8.34 16.52 3.14
CA LYS A 327 7.12 17.17 2.59
C LYS A 327 5.93 16.84 3.49
N ARG A 328 4.81 17.56 3.31
CA ARG A 328 3.57 17.32 4.09
C ARG A 328 2.61 16.41 3.33
N GLY A 329 1.84 15.61 4.09
CA GLY A 329 0.76 14.75 3.60
C GLY A 329 1.26 13.36 3.14
N GLY A 330 0.31 12.47 2.83
CA GLY A 330 0.57 11.12 2.31
C GLY A 330 0.98 11.16 0.83
N ILE A 331 0.03 10.87 -0.09
CA ILE A 331 0.28 10.85 -1.55
C ILE A 331 1.11 12.03 -2.07
N PRO A 332 0.83 13.31 -1.68
CA PRO A 332 1.60 14.44 -2.21
C PRO A 332 3.09 14.43 -1.86
N SER A 333 3.47 13.83 -0.72
CA SER A 333 4.86 13.84 -0.23
C SER A 333 5.75 12.76 -0.87
N ILE A 334 5.17 11.74 -1.47
CA ILE A 334 5.89 10.59 -2.03
C ILE A 334 6.80 11.06 -3.18
N PRO A 335 8.10 10.71 -3.17
CA PRO A 335 9.01 11.12 -4.23
C PRO A 335 8.80 10.33 -5.52
N THR A 336 9.26 10.90 -6.63
CA THR A 336 9.42 10.20 -7.90
C THR A 336 10.71 9.37 -7.90
N LYS A 337 10.77 8.36 -8.78
CA LYS A 337 12.00 7.57 -9.00
C LYS A 337 13.22 8.47 -9.29
N LYS A 338 13.03 9.50 -10.11
CA LYS A 338 14.09 10.43 -10.47
C LYS A 338 14.63 11.19 -9.26
N GLU A 339 13.76 11.73 -8.40
CA GLU A 339 14.18 12.39 -7.15
C GLU A 339 14.97 11.44 -6.26
N VAL A 340 14.59 10.17 -6.17
CA VAL A 340 15.30 9.16 -5.38
C VAL A 340 16.65 8.81 -5.99
N GLU A 341 16.75 8.64 -7.31
CA GLU A 341 18.00 8.38 -8.01
C GLU A 341 19.00 9.54 -7.83
N GLU A 342 18.51 10.79 -7.96
CA GLU A 342 19.32 12.00 -7.70
C GLU A 342 19.78 12.08 -6.24
N PHE A 343 18.90 11.78 -5.28
CA PHE A 343 19.22 11.78 -3.86
C PHE A 343 20.29 10.74 -3.50
N LEU A 344 20.20 9.53 -4.05
CA LEU A 344 21.19 8.46 -3.82
C LEU A 344 22.57 8.77 -4.41
N GLN A 345 22.64 9.63 -5.44
CA GLN A 345 23.89 10.03 -6.10
C GLN A 345 24.59 11.20 -5.40
N THR A 346 24.00 11.81 -4.37
CA THR A 346 24.67 12.89 -3.64
C THR A 346 25.91 12.35 -2.92
N PRO A 347 27.03 13.12 -2.81
CA PRO A 347 28.26 12.66 -2.17
C PRO A 347 28.08 12.14 -0.74
N GLU A 348 27.08 12.68 -0.02
CA GLU A 348 26.75 12.33 1.36
C GLU A 348 26.08 10.96 1.45
N ASN A 349 25.40 10.51 0.40
CA ASN A 349 24.60 9.29 0.38
C ASN A 349 25.25 8.13 -0.38
N THR A 350 26.22 8.40 -1.26
CA THR A 350 26.91 7.36 -2.08
C THR A 350 27.66 6.31 -1.27
N GLY A 351 28.01 6.59 -0.01
CA GLY A 351 28.66 5.61 0.88
C GLY A 351 27.74 4.55 1.46
N LEU A 352 26.42 4.69 1.31
CA LEU A 352 25.40 3.75 1.82
C LEU A 352 24.84 2.84 0.71
N TYR A 353 25.11 3.14 -0.57
CA TYR A 353 24.56 2.47 -1.76
C TYR A 353 25.53 1.48 -2.41
#